data_69c08ad11935d7aa174f24d6eabaca6b
#
_entry.id   69c08ad11935d7aa174f24d6eabaca6b
#
_cell.length_a   1.000
_cell.length_b   1.000
_cell.length_c   1.000
_cell.angle_alpha   90.00
_cell.angle_beta   90.00
_cell.angle_gamma   90.00
#
_symmetry.space_group_name_H-M   'P 1'
#
loop_
_entity.id
_entity.type
_entity.pdbx_description
1 polymer ?
#
loop_
_entity_poly.entity_id
_entity_poly.type
_entity_poly.pdbx_seq_one_letter_code
_entity_poly.pdbx_strand_id
1 'polypeptide(L)'
;MSRLPIIAITMGDPAGVAPEVCLKAVRSPRVRRCCVPLIVGDLEVLRLHARRMRLPGRLVAAPPDDLPAGALKPSAPAPVLDLANVAPEDRVFGEVRPALGRAAAGCIERAVALVQEGACDALATAPIQKEAFQAAGYNFPGHTEFLAHLTGGRPVMLLWHGRFRVAHLSTHLSLREALRRVKRARIVEVGRLFAEALAAFSRRPPRLGVAGLNPHAGEGGLFGREEIKEIAPAVADLRALGVEAQGPEPPDTIFAKLRGGLYDGVVAMYHDQGHIPGKVLCFRFGAAGRAGVRGVNVTLGLPIVRTSAEHGTGFDIAGKGVADPSSMVDAVVLAARLVRGRGGEDGR
;
A
#
# COMPACT_ATOMS: atom_id res chain seq x y z
N MET A 1 7.20 -21.32 18.27
CA MET A 1 6.31 -20.31 17.64
C MET A 1 7.21 -19.32 16.92
N SER A 2 7.03 -19.07 15.62
CA SER A 2 7.79 -18.06 14.88
C SER A 2 7.54 -16.67 15.47
N ARG A 3 8.59 -15.85 15.54
CA ARG A 3 8.51 -14.44 15.99
C ARG A 3 7.42 -13.68 15.21
N LEU A 4 6.65 -12.84 15.89
CA LEU A 4 5.76 -11.92 15.19
C LEU A 4 6.58 -10.90 14.40
N PRO A 5 6.22 -10.61 13.14
CA PRO A 5 6.92 -9.60 12.36
C PRO A 5 6.75 -8.21 12.97
N ILE A 6 7.78 -7.40 12.87
CA ILE A 6 7.79 -6.00 13.29
C ILE A 6 7.46 -5.14 12.06
N ILE A 7 6.39 -4.36 12.13
CA ILE A 7 5.94 -3.52 11.03
C ILE A 7 6.18 -2.05 11.37
N ALA A 8 7.09 -1.41 10.63
CA ALA A 8 7.28 0.03 10.71
C ALA A 8 6.07 0.75 10.09
N ILE A 9 5.48 1.69 10.83
CA ILE A 9 4.31 2.47 10.41
C ILE A 9 4.74 3.93 10.37
N THR A 10 4.86 4.54 9.19
CA THR A 10 5.17 5.97 9.13
C THR A 10 3.99 6.79 9.62
N MET A 11 4.26 7.83 10.40
CA MET A 11 3.24 8.74 10.94
C MET A 11 2.45 9.45 9.82
N GLY A 12 3.06 9.63 8.62
CA GLY A 12 2.48 10.39 7.52
C GLY A 12 2.51 11.90 7.76
N ASP A 13 1.62 12.64 7.10
CA ASP A 13 1.55 14.08 7.29
C ASP A 13 1.03 14.45 8.69
N PRO A 14 1.81 15.22 9.48
CA PRO A 14 1.45 15.60 10.85
C PRO A 14 0.16 16.43 10.97
N ALA A 15 -0.17 17.25 9.96
CA ALA A 15 -1.34 18.13 9.98
C ALA A 15 -2.63 17.43 9.50
N GLY A 16 -2.54 16.22 8.96
CA GLY A 16 -3.68 15.47 8.43
C GLY A 16 -4.26 14.45 9.41
N VAL A 17 -5.05 13.51 8.87
CA VAL A 17 -5.61 12.38 9.62
C VAL A 17 -4.61 11.24 9.81
N ALA A 18 -3.42 11.31 9.20
CA ALA A 18 -2.43 10.24 9.21
C ALA A 18 -2.02 9.82 10.63
N PRO A 19 -1.66 10.73 11.56
CA PRO A 19 -1.35 10.33 12.94
C PRO A 19 -2.56 9.70 13.65
N GLU A 20 -3.77 10.18 13.38
CA GLU A 20 -5.01 9.64 13.93
C GLU A 20 -5.23 8.19 13.53
N VAL A 21 -5.16 7.88 12.24
CA VAL A 21 -5.40 6.53 11.74
C VAL A 21 -4.30 5.57 12.16
N CYS A 22 -3.04 6.03 12.30
CA CYS A 22 -1.94 5.24 12.87
C CYS A 22 -2.22 4.87 14.33
N LEU A 23 -2.59 5.85 15.16
CA LEU A 23 -2.91 5.65 16.56
C LEU A 23 -4.07 4.68 16.79
N LYS A 24 -5.10 4.75 15.94
CA LYS A 24 -6.22 3.81 15.97
C LYS A 24 -5.80 2.42 15.47
N ALA A 25 -4.99 2.34 14.42
CA ALA A 25 -4.53 1.08 13.84
C ALA A 25 -3.67 0.28 14.83
N VAL A 26 -2.69 0.89 15.50
CA VAL A 26 -1.83 0.19 16.46
C VAL A 26 -2.58 -0.30 17.70
N ARG A 27 -3.77 0.20 17.97
CA ARG A 27 -4.65 -0.28 19.03
C ARG A 27 -5.59 -1.41 18.58
N SER A 28 -5.69 -1.64 17.29
CA SER A 28 -6.57 -2.69 16.76
C SER A 28 -6.13 -4.08 17.21
N PRO A 29 -7.03 -4.89 17.79
CA PRO A 29 -6.72 -6.28 18.12
C PRO A 29 -6.27 -7.11 16.90
N ARG A 30 -6.74 -6.75 15.70
CA ARG A 30 -6.31 -7.41 14.45
C ARG A 30 -4.83 -7.20 14.18
N VAL A 31 -4.33 -5.98 14.37
CA VAL A 31 -2.92 -5.62 14.21
C VAL A 31 -2.08 -6.33 15.27
N ARG A 32 -2.45 -6.17 16.55
CA ARG A 32 -1.66 -6.68 17.66
C ARG A 32 -1.56 -8.20 17.74
N ARG A 33 -2.51 -8.93 17.13
CA ARG A 33 -2.43 -10.40 17.00
C ARG A 33 -1.50 -10.87 15.90
N CYS A 34 -1.21 -10.05 14.91
CA CYS A 34 -0.46 -10.49 13.74
C CYS A 34 0.96 -9.89 13.64
N CYS A 35 1.26 -8.81 14.35
CA CYS A 35 2.57 -8.15 14.30
C CYS A 35 2.84 -7.32 15.55
N VAL A 36 4.08 -6.88 15.69
CA VAL A 36 4.50 -5.80 16.59
C VAL A 36 4.52 -4.51 15.76
N PRO A 37 3.55 -3.59 15.96
CA PRO A 37 3.53 -2.32 15.23
C PRO A 37 4.48 -1.32 15.90
N LEU A 38 5.38 -0.69 15.12
CA LEU A 38 6.24 0.42 15.53
C LEU A 38 5.86 1.67 14.74
N ILE A 39 5.40 2.72 15.43
CA ILE A 39 5.17 4.01 14.74
C ILE A 39 6.53 4.74 14.61
N VAL A 40 6.85 5.19 13.41
CA VAL A 40 8.02 6.05 13.13
C VAL A 40 7.50 7.46 12.89
N GLY A 41 7.82 8.41 13.80
CA GLY A 41 7.29 9.76 13.72
C GLY A 41 7.60 10.61 14.95
N ASP A 42 6.99 11.79 15.02
CA ASP A 42 7.12 12.72 16.14
C ASP A 42 6.17 12.35 17.29
N LEU A 43 6.72 12.05 18.45
CA LEU A 43 5.96 11.60 19.62
C LEU A 43 5.00 12.69 20.14
N GLU A 44 5.39 13.97 20.09
CA GLU A 44 4.55 15.05 20.58
C GLU A 44 3.37 15.33 19.65
N VAL A 45 3.57 15.21 18.32
CA VAL A 45 2.45 15.24 17.35
C VAL A 45 1.47 14.09 17.64
N LEU A 46 1.97 12.88 17.82
CA LEU A 46 1.13 11.73 18.15
C LEU A 46 0.40 11.91 19.48
N ARG A 47 1.05 12.49 20.50
CA ARG A 47 0.42 12.84 21.78
C ARG A 47 -0.65 13.90 21.62
N LEU A 48 -0.42 14.93 20.80
CA LEU A 48 -1.41 15.97 20.48
C LEU A 48 -2.67 15.34 19.86
N HIS A 49 -2.52 14.50 18.83
CA HIS A 49 -3.63 13.79 18.22
C HIS A 49 -4.35 12.86 19.22
N ALA A 50 -3.62 12.10 20.04
CA ALA A 50 -4.20 11.22 21.04
C ALA A 50 -5.04 12.00 22.08
N ARG A 51 -4.55 13.17 22.56
CA ARG A 51 -5.30 14.05 23.46
C ARG A 51 -6.59 14.59 22.80
N ARG A 52 -6.50 15.07 21.57
CA ARG A 52 -7.67 15.58 20.81
C ARG A 52 -8.76 14.51 20.66
N MET A 53 -8.38 13.29 20.41
CA MET A 53 -9.29 12.16 20.25
C MET A 53 -9.72 11.50 21.57
N ARG A 54 -9.20 11.94 22.70
CA ARG A 54 -9.38 11.30 24.01
C ARG A 54 -9.08 9.79 23.97
N LEU A 55 -8.05 9.41 23.20
CA LEU A 55 -7.67 8.00 23.09
C LEU A 55 -7.02 7.53 24.41
N PRO A 56 -7.49 6.41 24.96
CA PRO A 56 -6.88 5.82 26.16
C PRO A 56 -5.51 5.22 25.84
N GLY A 57 -4.68 5.07 26.85
CA GLY A 57 -3.40 4.40 26.77
C GLY A 57 -2.22 5.34 26.47
N ARG A 58 -1.05 4.90 26.88
CA ARG A 58 0.20 5.66 26.81
C ARG A 58 0.94 5.40 25.51
N LEU A 59 1.55 6.46 24.93
CA LEU A 59 2.56 6.36 23.89
C LEU A 59 3.93 6.42 24.57
N VAL A 60 4.85 5.56 24.16
CA VAL A 60 6.20 5.49 24.73
C VAL A 60 7.22 5.58 23.62
N ALA A 61 8.22 6.44 23.79
CA ALA A 61 9.41 6.36 22.98
C ALA A 61 10.07 4.99 23.20
N ALA A 62 10.37 4.29 22.13
CA ALA A 62 10.99 2.98 22.16
C ALA A 62 12.00 2.87 21.02
N PRO A 63 13.28 2.59 21.31
CA PRO A 63 14.25 2.26 20.27
C PRO A 63 13.88 0.92 19.61
N PRO A 64 14.30 0.69 18.35
CA PRO A 64 14.02 -0.56 17.65
C PRO A 64 14.48 -1.82 18.39
N ASP A 65 15.60 -1.72 19.09
CA ASP A 65 16.22 -2.84 19.83
C ASP A 65 15.43 -3.26 21.09
N ASP A 66 14.60 -2.35 21.62
CA ASP A 66 13.78 -2.55 22.83
C ASP A 66 12.31 -2.88 22.51
N LEU A 67 12.02 -3.36 21.32
CA LEU A 67 10.65 -3.73 20.96
C LEU A 67 10.23 -5.02 21.68
N PRO A 68 8.98 -5.07 22.22
CA PRO A 68 8.52 -6.23 22.97
C PRO A 68 8.49 -7.47 22.08
N ALA A 69 9.09 -8.57 22.57
CA ALA A 69 8.95 -9.87 21.93
C ALA A 69 7.50 -10.37 22.05
N GLY A 70 6.91 -10.76 20.94
CA GLY A 70 5.56 -11.32 20.89
C GLY A 70 4.44 -10.31 20.69
N ALA A 71 3.19 -10.78 20.78
CA ALA A 71 2.01 -9.95 20.54
C ALA A 71 1.80 -8.94 21.66
N LEU A 72 1.65 -7.68 21.31
CA LEU A 72 1.27 -6.65 22.26
C LEU A 72 -0.20 -6.83 22.68
N LYS A 73 -0.46 -6.76 23.99
CA LYS A 73 -1.84 -6.67 24.48
C LYS A 73 -2.49 -5.37 23.99
N PRO A 74 -3.81 -5.34 23.74
CA PRO A 74 -4.51 -4.12 23.31
C PRO A 74 -4.28 -2.92 24.23
N SER A 75 -4.13 -3.15 25.52
CA SER A 75 -3.86 -2.14 26.57
C SER A 75 -2.39 -1.74 26.70
N ALA A 76 -1.45 -2.47 26.05
CA ALA A 76 -0.03 -2.13 26.15
C ALA A 76 0.27 -0.77 25.50
N PRO A 77 1.30 -0.06 25.97
CA PRO A 77 1.79 1.14 25.29
C PRO A 77 2.09 0.87 23.82
N ALA A 78 1.77 1.84 22.95
CA ALA A 78 2.19 1.76 21.55
C ALA A 78 3.63 2.27 21.43
N PRO A 79 4.58 1.48 20.92
CA PRO A 79 5.94 1.92 20.73
C PRO A 79 6.04 2.93 19.60
N VAL A 80 6.79 4.00 19.82
CA VAL A 80 7.05 5.07 18.85
C VAL A 80 8.57 5.26 18.76
N LEU A 81 9.13 5.13 17.58
CA LEU A 81 10.45 5.65 17.30
C LEU A 81 10.32 7.15 17.10
N ASP A 82 10.69 7.89 18.13
CA ASP A 82 10.56 9.35 18.15
C ASP A 82 11.67 10.00 17.33
N LEU A 83 11.28 10.74 16.31
CA LEU A 83 12.21 11.52 15.49
C LEU A 83 12.36 12.96 15.97
N ALA A 84 11.46 13.44 16.85
CA ALA A 84 11.45 14.80 17.37
C ALA A 84 11.63 15.88 16.27
N ASN A 85 10.98 15.68 15.12
CA ASN A 85 11.23 16.42 13.89
C ASN A 85 10.13 17.43 13.51
N VAL A 86 9.20 17.74 14.44
CA VAL A 86 8.16 18.75 14.26
C VAL A 86 8.27 19.78 15.37
N ALA A 87 8.62 21.02 15.00
CA ALA A 87 8.71 22.12 15.94
C ALA A 87 7.33 22.44 16.57
N PRO A 88 7.29 22.97 17.81
CA PRO A 88 6.02 23.27 18.50
C PRO A 88 5.07 24.13 17.68
N GLU A 89 5.58 25.14 16.98
CA GLU A 89 4.84 26.07 16.12
C GLU A 89 4.26 25.43 14.85
N ASP A 90 4.80 24.27 14.45
CA ASP A 90 4.33 23.51 13.29
C ASP A 90 3.33 22.39 13.66
N ARG A 91 2.98 22.24 14.93
CA ARG A 91 2.00 21.24 15.41
C ARG A 91 0.57 21.72 15.19
N VAL A 92 0.16 21.84 13.93
CA VAL A 92 -1.11 22.38 13.45
C VAL A 92 -1.96 21.31 12.77
N PHE A 93 -3.24 21.62 12.51
CA PHE A 93 -4.16 20.74 11.80
C PHE A 93 -4.66 21.44 10.52
N GLY A 94 -4.73 20.68 9.42
CA GLY A 94 -5.33 21.12 8.17
C GLY A 94 -4.54 22.18 7.40
N GLU A 95 -3.26 22.35 7.69
CA GLU A 95 -2.40 23.34 7.04
C GLU A 95 -1.28 22.67 6.24
N VAL A 96 -1.05 23.18 5.04
CA VAL A 96 0.08 22.79 4.20
C VAL A 96 1.33 23.57 4.61
N ARG A 97 2.33 22.89 5.16
CA ARG A 97 3.60 23.51 5.56
C ARG A 97 4.78 22.70 5.06
N PRO A 98 5.83 23.32 4.47
CA PRO A 98 7.03 22.61 4.04
C PRO A 98 7.73 21.83 5.16
N ALA A 99 7.74 22.38 6.39
CA ALA A 99 8.30 21.70 7.57
C ALA A 99 7.63 20.34 7.84
N LEU A 100 6.30 20.25 7.66
CA LEU A 100 5.54 19.00 7.85
C LEU A 100 5.77 18.01 6.71
N GLY A 101 5.95 18.50 5.48
CA GLY A 101 6.40 17.69 4.36
C GLY A 101 7.77 17.05 4.61
N ARG A 102 8.71 17.84 5.17
CA ARG A 102 10.04 17.38 5.56
C ARG A 102 9.97 16.33 6.70
N ALA A 103 9.12 16.57 7.69
CA ALA A 103 8.91 15.63 8.78
C ALA A 103 8.34 14.29 8.28
N ALA A 104 7.37 14.33 7.37
CA ALA A 104 6.80 13.13 6.75
C ALA A 104 7.85 12.36 5.93
N ALA A 105 8.71 13.07 5.17
CA ALA A 105 9.81 12.46 4.43
C ALA A 105 10.79 11.75 5.35
N GLY A 106 11.24 12.40 6.42
CA GLY A 106 12.13 11.81 7.42
C GLY A 106 11.56 10.55 8.07
N CYS A 107 10.24 10.51 8.30
CA CYS A 107 9.58 9.27 8.76
C CYS A 107 9.72 8.13 7.74
N ILE A 108 9.59 8.42 6.44
CA ILE A 108 9.71 7.42 5.39
C ILE A 108 11.17 6.95 5.28
N GLU A 109 12.12 7.88 5.23
CA GLU A 109 13.55 7.58 5.15
C GLU A 109 14.00 6.67 6.31
N ARG A 110 13.64 7.04 7.54
CA ARG A 110 14.01 6.22 8.71
C ARG A 110 13.33 4.87 8.72
N ALA A 111 12.05 4.80 8.35
CA ALA A 111 11.33 3.53 8.29
C ALA A 111 11.90 2.60 7.20
N VAL A 112 12.33 3.12 6.05
CA VAL A 112 13.04 2.37 5.01
C VAL A 112 14.35 1.84 5.55
N ALA A 113 15.16 2.67 6.21
CA ALA A 113 16.42 2.26 6.81
C ALA A 113 16.22 1.11 7.81
N LEU A 114 15.21 1.19 8.69
CA LEU A 114 14.90 0.12 9.65
C LEU A 114 14.59 -1.22 8.97
N VAL A 115 13.90 -1.18 7.83
CA VAL A 115 13.59 -2.42 7.08
C VAL A 115 14.84 -2.94 6.38
N GLN A 116 15.68 -2.08 5.82
CA GLN A 116 16.92 -2.48 5.16
C GLN A 116 17.97 -2.99 6.16
N GLU A 117 18.00 -2.45 7.37
CA GLU A 117 18.85 -2.88 8.49
C GLU A 117 18.33 -4.20 9.14
N GLY A 118 17.13 -4.66 8.77
CA GLY A 118 16.50 -5.86 9.37
C GLY A 118 15.91 -5.64 10.77
N ALA A 119 15.88 -4.40 11.28
CA ALA A 119 15.24 -4.06 12.54
C ALA A 119 13.70 -4.13 12.45
N CYS A 120 13.17 -3.90 11.26
CA CYS A 120 11.76 -4.11 10.92
C CYS A 120 11.62 -5.04 9.73
N ASP A 121 10.53 -5.81 9.67
CA ASP A 121 10.30 -6.81 8.62
C ASP A 121 9.54 -6.22 7.40
N ALA A 122 8.79 -5.14 7.59
CA ALA A 122 8.05 -4.47 6.52
C ALA A 122 7.66 -3.03 6.90
N LEU A 123 7.19 -2.30 5.88
CA LEU A 123 6.76 -0.91 5.96
C LEU A 123 5.27 -0.77 5.64
N ALA A 124 4.51 -0.07 6.50
CA ALA A 124 3.16 0.41 6.23
C ALA A 124 3.15 1.94 6.27
N THR A 125 2.80 2.62 5.16
CA THR A 125 2.85 4.08 5.09
C THR A 125 1.47 4.71 5.26
N ALA A 126 1.36 5.70 6.15
CA ALA A 126 0.20 6.56 6.25
C ALA A 126 0.26 7.70 5.21
N PRO A 127 -0.87 8.36 4.90
CA PRO A 127 -0.92 9.39 3.86
C PRO A 127 0.02 10.57 4.09
N ILE A 128 0.59 11.11 3.00
CA ILE A 128 1.35 12.37 2.99
C ILE A 128 0.65 13.43 2.15
N GLN A 129 0.87 14.71 2.49
CA GLN A 129 0.42 15.84 1.68
C GLN A 129 1.48 16.14 0.60
N LYS A 130 1.09 15.93 -0.67
CA LYS A 130 2.02 16.03 -1.80
C LYS A 130 2.56 17.44 -1.99
N GLU A 131 1.72 18.46 -1.78
CA GLU A 131 2.13 19.86 -1.90
C GLU A 131 3.16 20.23 -0.83
N ALA A 132 2.91 19.85 0.45
CA ALA A 132 3.88 20.06 1.53
C ALA A 132 5.19 19.31 1.27
N PHE A 133 5.10 18.09 0.72
CA PHE A 133 6.25 17.27 0.38
C PHE A 133 7.10 17.91 -0.72
N GLN A 134 6.47 18.40 -1.79
CA GLN A 134 7.14 19.11 -2.87
C GLN A 134 7.72 20.44 -2.40
N ALA A 135 6.98 21.23 -1.61
CA ALA A 135 7.46 22.48 -1.04
C ALA A 135 8.64 22.29 -0.07
N ALA A 136 8.80 21.08 0.50
CA ALA A 136 9.96 20.69 1.29
C ALA A 136 11.20 20.29 0.44
N GLY A 137 11.08 20.29 -0.88
CA GLY A 137 12.16 19.95 -1.81
C GLY A 137 12.16 18.52 -2.31
N TYR A 138 11.20 17.69 -1.92
CA TYR A 138 11.08 16.30 -2.38
C TYR A 138 10.26 16.25 -3.69
N ASN A 139 10.96 16.28 -4.83
CA ASN A 139 10.37 16.33 -6.17
C ASN A 139 9.88 14.95 -6.65
N PHE A 140 9.03 14.28 -5.86
CA PHE A 140 8.42 13.00 -6.20
C PHE A 140 6.90 13.12 -6.26
N PRO A 141 6.22 12.43 -7.20
CA PRO A 141 4.76 12.45 -7.29
C PRO A 141 4.05 11.83 -6.07
N GLY A 142 4.76 10.99 -5.30
CA GLY A 142 4.22 10.34 -4.12
C GLY A 142 5.18 9.31 -3.51
N HIS A 143 4.63 8.50 -2.60
CA HIS A 143 5.40 7.47 -1.89
C HIS A 143 6.10 6.47 -2.82
N THR A 144 5.43 6.03 -3.88
CA THR A 144 5.91 4.95 -4.74
C THR A 144 7.24 5.30 -5.40
N GLU A 145 7.31 6.50 -5.96
CA GLU A 145 8.50 7.00 -6.64
C GLU A 145 9.61 7.34 -5.64
N PHE A 146 9.25 7.91 -4.48
CA PHE A 146 10.21 8.20 -3.42
C PHE A 146 10.80 6.92 -2.82
N LEU A 147 9.98 5.90 -2.56
CA LEU A 147 10.46 4.61 -2.07
C LEU A 147 11.34 3.90 -3.10
N ALA A 148 11.00 3.97 -4.40
CA ALA A 148 11.85 3.44 -5.46
C ALA A 148 13.21 4.15 -5.51
N HIS A 149 13.25 5.47 -5.28
CA HIS A 149 14.50 6.23 -5.16
C HIS A 149 15.35 5.77 -3.97
N LEU A 150 14.73 5.58 -2.80
CA LEU A 150 15.44 5.18 -1.57
C LEU A 150 15.95 3.74 -1.59
N THR A 151 15.23 2.83 -2.27
CA THR A 151 15.51 1.38 -2.16
C THR A 151 16.06 0.77 -3.44
N GLY A 152 15.98 1.49 -4.57
CA GLY A 152 16.13 0.91 -5.90
C GLY A 152 14.90 0.06 -6.28
N GLY A 153 14.84 -0.40 -7.52
CA GLY A 153 13.76 -1.25 -7.99
C GLY A 153 12.77 -0.55 -8.92
N ARG A 154 11.88 -1.35 -9.49
CA ARG A 154 10.88 -0.90 -10.46
C ARG A 154 9.48 -1.14 -9.88
N PRO A 155 8.85 -0.13 -9.28
CA PRO A 155 7.64 -0.31 -8.54
C PRO A 155 6.46 -0.74 -9.43
N VAL A 156 5.63 -1.61 -8.89
CA VAL A 156 4.34 -2.03 -9.45
C VAL A 156 3.27 -1.77 -8.40
N MET A 157 2.28 -0.96 -8.77
CA MET A 157 1.15 -0.69 -7.88
C MET A 157 0.15 -1.85 -7.95
N LEU A 158 -0.23 -2.34 -6.80
CA LEU A 158 -1.25 -3.37 -6.62
C LEU A 158 -2.33 -2.85 -5.69
N LEU A 159 -3.57 -2.79 -6.17
CA LEU A 159 -4.76 -2.55 -5.35
C LEU A 159 -5.25 -3.87 -4.78
N TRP A 160 -5.41 -3.94 -3.45
CA TRP A 160 -5.83 -5.14 -2.74
C TRP A 160 -7.04 -4.88 -1.85
N HIS A 161 -8.15 -5.53 -2.15
CA HIS A 161 -9.35 -5.52 -1.30
C HIS A 161 -9.99 -6.92 -1.26
N GLY A 162 -9.74 -7.67 -0.21
CA GLY A 162 -10.23 -9.05 -0.11
C GLY A 162 -9.78 -9.93 -1.27
N ARG A 163 -10.74 -10.40 -2.07
CA ARG A 163 -10.46 -11.16 -3.30
C ARG A 163 -10.22 -10.28 -4.52
N PHE A 164 -10.57 -9.02 -4.46
CA PHE A 164 -10.31 -8.08 -5.55
C PHE A 164 -8.86 -7.59 -5.47
N ARG A 165 -8.02 -8.07 -6.37
CA ARG A 165 -6.58 -7.80 -6.40
C ARG A 165 -6.17 -7.48 -7.82
N VAL A 166 -5.67 -6.28 -8.05
CA VAL A 166 -5.36 -5.78 -9.39
C VAL A 166 -4.00 -5.12 -9.42
N ALA A 167 -3.07 -5.69 -10.18
CA ALA A 167 -1.77 -5.07 -10.46
C ALA A 167 -1.87 -4.21 -11.73
N HIS A 168 -1.22 -3.06 -11.72
CA HIS A 168 -1.28 -2.08 -12.81
C HIS A 168 0.04 -2.03 -13.57
N LEU A 169 -0.04 -2.10 -14.89
CA LEU A 169 1.13 -2.00 -15.76
C LEU A 169 1.76 -0.61 -15.69
N SER A 170 0.92 0.42 -15.62
CA SER A 170 1.29 1.81 -15.43
C SER A 170 0.29 2.51 -14.48
N THR A 171 0.75 3.60 -13.84
CA THR A 171 -0.05 4.37 -12.87
C THR A 171 -0.16 5.83 -13.31
N HIS A 172 0.36 6.78 -12.63
CA HIS A 172 0.19 8.22 -12.77
C HIS A 172 0.78 8.79 -14.10
N LEU A 173 0.30 8.31 -15.23
CA LEU A 173 0.67 8.73 -16.57
C LEU A 173 -0.56 9.24 -17.33
N SER A 174 -0.36 10.10 -18.34
CA SER A 174 -1.42 10.38 -19.30
C SER A 174 -1.82 9.08 -20.01
N LEU A 175 -3.10 8.97 -20.43
CA LEU A 175 -3.56 7.77 -21.14
C LEU A 175 -2.72 7.48 -22.41
N ARG A 176 -2.31 8.53 -23.13
CA ARG A 176 -1.42 8.43 -24.28
C ARG A 176 -0.07 7.77 -23.93
N GLU A 177 0.50 8.12 -22.80
CA GLU A 177 1.76 7.51 -22.33
C GLU A 177 1.55 6.11 -21.78
N ALA A 178 0.44 5.88 -21.07
CA ALA A 178 0.07 4.56 -20.58
C ALA A 178 -0.02 3.54 -21.73
N LEU A 179 -0.62 3.92 -22.87
CA LEU A 179 -0.67 3.08 -24.06
C LEU A 179 0.73 2.68 -24.57
N ARG A 180 1.69 3.61 -24.55
CA ARG A 180 3.09 3.33 -24.96
C ARG A 180 3.80 2.36 -24.03
N ARG A 181 3.34 2.24 -22.77
CA ARG A 181 3.89 1.32 -21.77
C ARG A 181 3.34 -0.09 -21.87
N VAL A 182 2.30 -0.32 -22.68
CA VAL A 182 1.79 -1.68 -22.94
C VAL A 182 2.81 -2.41 -23.81
N LYS A 183 3.74 -3.10 -23.14
CA LYS A 183 4.85 -3.84 -23.74
C LYS A 183 4.95 -5.24 -23.12
N ARG A 184 5.19 -6.23 -23.97
CA ARG A 184 5.34 -7.65 -23.61
C ARG A 184 6.23 -7.83 -22.36
N ALA A 185 7.43 -7.28 -22.40
CA ALA A 185 8.38 -7.42 -21.28
C ALA A 185 7.86 -6.84 -19.96
N ARG A 186 7.14 -5.69 -20.01
CA ARG A 186 6.57 -5.07 -18.80
C ARG A 186 5.39 -5.88 -18.27
N ILE A 187 4.55 -6.45 -19.13
CA ILE A 187 3.44 -7.31 -18.73
C ILE A 187 3.96 -8.56 -18.02
N VAL A 188 5.01 -9.18 -18.57
CA VAL A 188 5.68 -10.35 -17.95
C VAL A 188 6.25 -9.99 -16.59
N GLU A 189 6.99 -8.88 -16.48
CA GLU A 189 7.55 -8.40 -15.20
C GLU A 189 6.46 -8.21 -14.13
N VAL A 190 5.39 -7.48 -14.47
CA VAL A 190 4.27 -7.23 -13.55
C VAL A 190 3.55 -8.52 -13.17
N GLY A 191 3.27 -9.39 -14.15
CA GLY A 191 2.59 -10.66 -13.93
C GLY A 191 3.37 -11.58 -13.01
N ARG A 192 4.70 -11.69 -13.21
CA ARG A 192 5.59 -12.50 -12.35
C ARG A 192 5.60 -11.99 -10.91
N LEU A 193 5.89 -10.69 -10.70
CA LEU A 193 5.89 -10.07 -9.36
C LEU A 193 4.54 -10.24 -8.65
N PHE A 194 3.47 -10.15 -9.42
CA PHE A 194 2.12 -10.32 -8.87
C PHE A 194 1.82 -11.76 -8.48
N ALA A 195 2.19 -12.74 -9.34
CA ALA A 195 2.04 -14.15 -9.02
C ALA A 195 2.82 -14.53 -7.75
N GLU A 196 4.06 -14.07 -7.61
CA GLU A 196 4.89 -14.27 -6.42
C GLU A 196 4.21 -13.70 -5.16
N ALA A 197 3.67 -12.47 -5.23
CA ALA A 197 2.96 -11.88 -4.10
C ALA A 197 1.69 -12.64 -3.73
N LEU A 198 0.96 -13.17 -4.70
CA LEU A 198 -0.25 -13.97 -4.46
C LEU A 198 0.04 -15.36 -3.92
N ALA A 199 1.16 -15.97 -4.32
CA ALA A 199 1.59 -17.28 -3.84
C ALA A 199 1.74 -17.32 -2.31
N ALA A 200 2.14 -16.20 -1.69
CA ALA A 200 2.22 -16.06 -0.24
C ALA A 200 0.87 -16.30 0.50
N PHE A 201 -0.26 -16.30 -0.22
CA PHE A 201 -1.61 -16.46 0.32
C PHE A 201 -2.34 -17.71 -0.19
N SER A 202 -1.68 -18.53 -1.00
CA SER A 202 -2.32 -19.67 -1.67
C SER A 202 -1.50 -20.92 -1.50
N ARG A 203 -2.19 -22.07 -1.34
CA ARG A 203 -1.55 -23.41 -1.35
C ARG A 203 -1.40 -23.99 -2.75
N ARG A 204 -1.96 -23.34 -3.75
CA ARG A 204 -1.88 -23.70 -5.17
C ARG A 204 -1.32 -22.51 -5.96
N PRO A 205 -0.78 -22.72 -7.16
CA PRO A 205 -0.41 -21.63 -8.05
C PRO A 205 -1.57 -20.64 -8.24
N PRO A 206 -1.31 -19.33 -8.13
CA PRO A 206 -2.35 -18.33 -8.31
C PRO A 206 -2.73 -18.17 -9.79
N ARG A 207 -4.02 -18.12 -10.08
CA ARG A 207 -4.57 -17.90 -11.42
C ARG A 207 -4.62 -16.41 -11.71
N LEU A 208 -3.88 -15.95 -12.71
CA LEU A 208 -3.87 -14.57 -13.16
C LEU A 208 -4.73 -14.38 -14.41
N GLY A 209 -5.64 -13.40 -14.38
CA GLY A 209 -6.26 -12.84 -15.58
C GLY A 209 -5.41 -11.67 -16.09
N VAL A 210 -5.14 -11.63 -17.39
CA VAL A 210 -4.48 -10.47 -18.02
C VAL A 210 -5.52 -9.77 -18.88
N ALA A 211 -5.84 -8.52 -18.52
CA ALA A 211 -6.83 -7.74 -19.25
C ALA A 211 -6.36 -7.39 -20.67
N GLY A 212 -7.26 -7.36 -21.61
CA GLY A 212 -7.04 -6.67 -22.88
C GLY A 212 -6.94 -5.16 -22.68
N LEU A 213 -6.40 -4.46 -23.64
CA LEU A 213 -6.35 -3.01 -23.70
C LEU A 213 -7.59 -2.44 -24.40
N ASN A 214 -7.91 -3.03 -25.54
CA ASN A 214 -8.97 -2.57 -26.42
C ASN A 214 -10.32 -3.24 -26.10
N PRO A 215 -11.46 -2.67 -26.51
CA PRO A 215 -12.78 -3.30 -26.37
C PRO A 215 -12.77 -4.74 -26.88
N HIS A 216 -13.45 -5.64 -26.16
CA HIS A 216 -13.54 -7.07 -26.48
C HIS A 216 -12.19 -7.76 -26.71
N ALA A 217 -11.12 -7.28 -26.03
CA ALA A 217 -9.74 -7.73 -26.21
C ALA A 217 -9.27 -7.65 -27.70
N GLY A 218 -9.64 -6.55 -28.35
CA GLY A 218 -9.22 -6.21 -29.71
C GLY A 218 -10.00 -6.90 -30.85
N GLU A 219 -10.96 -7.81 -30.56
CA GLU A 219 -11.78 -8.53 -31.52
C GLU A 219 -10.97 -9.05 -32.73
N GLY A 220 -9.93 -9.84 -32.45
CA GLY A 220 -9.06 -10.36 -33.52
C GLY A 220 -8.21 -9.32 -34.26
N GLY A 221 -8.12 -8.09 -33.74
CA GLY A 221 -7.36 -6.98 -34.32
C GLY A 221 -8.22 -5.90 -34.97
N LEU A 222 -9.56 -6.01 -34.85
CA LEU A 222 -10.50 -5.03 -35.41
C LEU A 222 -10.38 -3.67 -34.67
N PHE A 223 -10.21 -3.68 -33.34
CA PHE A 223 -10.16 -2.48 -32.52
C PHE A 223 -8.75 -2.10 -32.07
N GLY A 224 -7.73 -2.79 -32.56
CA GLY A 224 -6.34 -2.57 -32.20
C GLY A 224 -5.55 -3.87 -32.28
N ARG A 225 -4.23 -3.77 -32.22
CA ARG A 225 -3.34 -4.93 -32.36
C ARG A 225 -2.44 -5.17 -31.17
N GLU A 226 -2.62 -4.43 -30.09
CA GLU A 226 -1.83 -4.53 -28.86
C GLU A 226 -1.98 -5.91 -28.21
N GLU A 227 -3.18 -6.48 -28.28
CA GLU A 227 -3.45 -7.83 -27.80
C GLU A 227 -2.62 -8.85 -28.56
N ILE A 228 -2.56 -8.75 -29.88
CA ILE A 228 -1.84 -9.69 -30.75
C ILE A 228 -0.32 -9.50 -30.61
N LYS A 229 0.14 -8.23 -30.58
CA LYS A 229 1.57 -7.91 -30.63
C LYS A 229 2.27 -7.99 -29.27
N GLU A 230 1.57 -7.65 -28.20
CA GLU A 230 2.17 -7.44 -26.88
C GLU A 230 1.54 -8.35 -25.80
N ILE A 231 0.18 -8.39 -25.68
CA ILE A 231 -0.47 -8.99 -24.53
C ILE A 231 -0.51 -10.52 -24.63
N ALA A 232 -0.97 -11.07 -25.76
CA ALA A 232 -1.02 -12.53 -25.95
C ALA A 232 0.37 -13.18 -25.89
N PRO A 233 1.42 -12.62 -26.52
CA PRO A 233 2.79 -13.12 -26.33
C PRO A 233 3.27 -13.04 -24.89
N ALA A 234 2.92 -11.98 -24.11
CA ALA A 234 3.28 -11.87 -22.71
C ALA A 234 2.60 -12.94 -21.84
N VAL A 235 1.34 -13.27 -22.15
CA VAL A 235 0.62 -14.37 -21.47
C VAL A 235 1.29 -15.71 -21.76
N ALA A 236 1.77 -15.94 -22.98
CA ALA A 236 2.51 -17.15 -23.34
C ALA A 236 3.83 -17.23 -22.55
N ASP A 237 4.57 -16.12 -22.43
CA ASP A 237 5.80 -16.07 -21.64
C ASP A 237 5.54 -16.32 -20.15
N LEU A 238 4.49 -15.74 -19.58
CA LEU A 238 4.11 -16.00 -18.18
C LEU A 238 3.84 -17.48 -17.94
N ARG A 239 3.14 -18.14 -18.87
CA ARG A 239 2.91 -19.61 -18.81
C ARG A 239 4.21 -20.40 -18.90
N ALA A 240 5.13 -19.99 -19.78
CA ALA A 240 6.44 -20.63 -19.90
C ALA A 240 7.29 -20.48 -18.61
N LEU A 241 7.05 -19.40 -17.82
CA LEU A 241 7.64 -19.19 -16.50
C LEU A 241 6.89 -19.91 -15.37
N GLY A 242 5.90 -20.75 -15.67
CA GLY A 242 5.13 -21.50 -14.68
C GLY A 242 3.99 -20.72 -14.01
N VAL A 243 3.65 -19.52 -14.50
CA VAL A 243 2.52 -18.74 -13.98
C VAL A 243 1.22 -19.18 -14.67
N GLU A 244 0.19 -19.54 -13.89
CA GLU A 244 -1.15 -19.82 -14.43
C GLU A 244 -1.81 -18.52 -14.91
N ALA A 245 -1.46 -18.06 -16.11
CA ALA A 245 -1.98 -16.84 -16.70
C ALA A 245 -2.98 -17.12 -17.82
N GLN A 246 -4.08 -16.36 -17.87
CA GLN A 246 -5.09 -16.38 -18.93
C GLN A 246 -5.31 -14.97 -19.47
N GLY A 247 -5.50 -14.86 -20.77
CA GLY A 247 -5.73 -13.60 -21.46
C GLY A 247 -5.15 -13.59 -22.90
N PRO A 248 -5.28 -12.46 -23.62
CA PRO A 248 -6.01 -11.25 -23.19
C PRO A 248 -7.51 -11.50 -23.00
N GLU A 249 -8.04 -11.04 -21.86
CA GLU A 249 -9.45 -11.14 -21.51
C GLU A 249 -10.18 -9.82 -21.76
N PRO A 250 -11.44 -9.81 -22.22
CA PRO A 250 -12.21 -8.59 -22.38
C PRO A 250 -12.23 -7.72 -21.11
N PRO A 251 -11.80 -6.45 -21.20
CA PRO A 251 -11.61 -5.61 -20.00
C PRO A 251 -12.91 -5.24 -19.28
N ASP A 252 -14.03 -5.28 -19.97
CA ASP A 252 -15.37 -5.02 -19.43
C ASP A 252 -15.89 -6.16 -18.54
N THR A 253 -15.43 -7.39 -18.72
CA THR A 253 -15.92 -8.57 -17.99
C THR A 253 -14.91 -9.20 -17.04
N ILE A 254 -13.61 -8.99 -17.23
CA ILE A 254 -12.55 -9.64 -16.44
C ILE A 254 -12.67 -9.36 -14.93
N PHE A 255 -13.09 -8.14 -14.54
CA PHE A 255 -13.24 -7.77 -13.13
C PHE A 255 -14.45 -8.45 -12.47
N ALA A 256 -15.51 -8.75 -13.24
CA ALA A 256 -16.62 -9.59 -12.78
C ALA A 256 -16.15 -11.04 -12.52
N LYS A 257 -15.32 -11.58 -13.45
CA LYS A 257 -14.67 -12.89 -13.31
C LYS A 257 -13.74 -12.94 -12.07
N LEU A 258 -12.94 -11.88 -11.84
CA LEU A 258 -12.12 -11.73 -10.64
C LEU A 258 -12.97 -11.75 -9.37
N ARG A 259 -14.05 -10.97 -9.33
CA ARG A 259 -14.98 -10.93 -8.20
C ARG A 259 -15.63 -12.29 -7.94
N GLY A 260 -15.97 -13.00 -9.00
CA GLY A 260 -16.53 -14.36 -8.97
C GLY A 260 -15.53 -15.44 -8.57
N GLY A 261 -14.23 -15.13 -8.47
CA GLY A 261 -13.18 -16.06 -8.04
C GLY A 261 -12.65 -16.96 -9.14
N LEU A 262 -12.88 -16.64 -10.42
CA LEU A 262 -12.24 -17.34 -11.55
C LEU A 262 -10.74 -17.06 -11.55
N TYR A 263 -10.34 -15.85 -11.22
CA TYR A 263 -8.94 -15.41 -11.05
C TYR A 263 -8.65 -15.08 -9.59
N ASP A 264 -7.40 -15.22 -9.18
CA ASP A 264 -6.88 -14.79 -7.88
C ASP A 264 -6.35 -13.36 -7.92
N GLY A 265 -6.07 -12.86 -9.14
CA GLY A 265 -5.67 -11.50 -9.43
C GLY A 265 -5.79 -11.16 -10.91
N VAL A 266 -5.84 -9.86 -11.23
CA VAL A 266 -5.90 -9.35 -12.60
C VAL A 266 -4.77 -8.36 -12.84
N VAL A 267 -4.09 -8.48 -13.98
CA VAL A 267 -3.14 -7.47 -14.49
C VAL A 267 -3.91 -6.51 -15.39
N ALA A 268 -4.01 -5.25 -14.98
CA ALA A 268 -4.63 -4.16 -15.72
C ALA A 268 -3.58 -3.37 -16.53
N MET A 269 -3.94 -2.94 -17.73
CA MET A 269 -3.03 -2.28 -18.65
C MET A 269 -2.74 -0.82 -18.28
N TYR A 270 -3.67 -0.16 -17.59
CA TYR A 270 -3.52 1.22 -17.12
C TYR A 270 -4.30 1.47 -15.83
N HIS A 271 -4.02 2.62 -15.20
CA HIS A 271 -4.53 2.97 -13.88
C HIS A 271 -6.06 2.83 -13.75
N ASP A 272 -6.83 3.55 -14.56
CA ASP A 272 -8.28 3.61 -14.39
C ASP A 272 -8.99 2.31 -14.75
N GLN A 273 -8.40 1.49 -15.64
CA GLN A 273 -8.94 0.16 -15.97
C GLN A 273 -9.11 -0.71 -14.71
N GLY A 274 -8.17 -0.64 -13.77
CA GLY A 274 -8.24 -1.42 -12.52
C GLY A 274 -8.80 -0.62 -11.34
N HIS A 275 -8.56 0.70 -11.29
CA HIS A 275 -9.00 1.52 -10.16
C HIS A 275 -10.50 1.83 -10.18
N ILE A 276 -11.12 2.05 -11.34
CA ILE A 276 -12.57 2.31 -11.43
C ILE A 276 -13.36 1.16 -10.79
N PRO A 277 -13.24 -0.11 -11.25
CA PRO A 277 -13.95 -1.21 -10.61
C PRO A 277 -13.52 -1.44 -9.16
N GLY A 278 -12.23 -1.23 -8.84
CA GLY A 278 -11.72 -1.34 -7.48
C GLY A 278 -12.36 -0.33 -6.54
N LYS A 279 -12.41 0.95 -6.92
CA LYS A 279 -12.99 2.00 -6.08
C LYS A 279 -14.50 1.86 -5.91
N VAL A 280 -15.21 1.40 -6.93
CA VAL A 280 -16.64 1.07 -6.79
C VAL A 280 -16.88 0.00 -5.71
N LEU A 281 -15.95 -0.93 -5.53
CA LEU A 281 -16.03 -1.96 -4.50
C LEU A 281 -15.51 -1.50 -3.12
N CYS A 282 -14.46 -0.68 -3.12
CA CYS A 282 -13.72 -0.30 -1.90
C CYS A 282 -14.31 0.92 -1.17
N PHE A 283 -14.98 1.83 -1.91
CA PHE A 283 -15.53 3.06 -1.35
C PHE A 283 -17.00 2.90 -1.03
N ARG A 284 -17.38 3.32 0.17
CA ARG A 284 -18.78 3.39 0.60
C ARG A 284 -19.06 4.82 1.05
N PHE A 285 -19.90 5.53 0.29
CA PHE A 285 -20.40 6.84 0.66
C PHE A 285 -21.69 6.67 1.47
N GLY A 286 -21.68 7.08 2.75
CA GLY A 286 -22.90 7.17 3.56
C GLY A 286 -23.72 8.39 3.20
N ALA A 287 -25.01 8.43 3.61
CA ALA A 287 -25.93 9.53 3.36
C ALA A 287 -25.42 10.92 3.86
N ALA A 288 -24.48 10.94 4.80
CA ALA A 288 -23.84 12.15 5.32
C ALA A 288 -22.54 12.53 4.57
N GLY A 289 -22.28 11.97 3.38
CA GLY A 289 -21.08 12.25 2.59
C GLY A 289 -19.77 11.66 3.16
N ARG A 290 -19.84 10.91 4.26
CA ARG A 290 -18.66 10.28 4.85
C ARG A 290 -18.31 9.01 4.05
N ALA A 291 -17.08 8.98 3.53
CA ALA A 291 -16.58 7.80 2.82
C ALA A 291 -15.89 6.83 3.79
N GLY A 292 -16.42 5.61 3.90
CA GLY A 292 -15.65 4.49 4.41
C GLY A 292 -14.77 3.95 3.29
N VAL A 293 -13.46 3.92 3.49
CA VAL A 293 -12.52 3.39 2.49
C VAL A 293 -11.94 2.08 3.01
N ARG A 294 -12.15 1.01 2.24
CA ARG A 294 -11.49 -0.27 2.46
C ARG A 294 -10.67 -0.62 1.23
N GLY A 295 -9.42 -0.85 1.43
CA GLY A 295 -8.47 -1.15 0.36
C GLY A 295 -7.07 -0.84 0.83
N VAL A 296 -6.12 -1.49 0.21
CA VAL A 296 -4.69 -1.36 0.52
C VAL A 296 -3.95 -1.23 -0.80
N ASN A 297 -3.11 -0.22 -0.90
CA ASN A 297 -2.09 -0.19 -1.92
C ASN A 297 -0.87 -1.01 -1.47
N VAL A 298 -0.43 -1.91 -2.32
CA VAL A 298 0.83 -2.65 -2.16
C VAL A 298 1.79 -2.20 -3.25
N THR A 299 3.03 -1.97 -2.90
CA THR A 299 4.08 -1.71 -3.89
C THR A 299 4.94 -2.95 -4.03
N LEU A 300 4.83 -3.62 -5.17
CA LEU A 300 5.68 -4.74 -5.57
C LEU A 300 6.93 -4.22 -6.29
N GLY A 301 7.94 -5.09 -6.48
CA GLY A 301 9.15 -4.75 -7.24
C GLY A 301 10.15 -3.87 -6.47
N LEU A 302 9.91 -3.62 -5.19
CA LEU A 302 10.89 -3.06 -4.26
C LEU A 302 11.55 -4.20 -3.47
N PRO A 303 12.81 -4.03 -3.00
CA PRO A 303 13.48 -5.04 -2.17
C PRO A 303 12.88 -5.16 -0.76
N ILE A 304 11.91 -4.32 -0.43
CA ILE A 304 11.20 -4.31 0.84
C ILE A 304 9.71 -4.61 0.64
N VAL A 305 9.03 -5.14 1.66
CA VAL A 305 7.57 -5.25 1.68
C VAL A 305 6.98 -3.90 2.07
N ARG A 306 6.15 -3.34 1.17
CA ARG A 306 5.48 -2.06 1.44
C ARG A 306 3.99 -2.12 1.15
N THR A 307 3.21 -1.65 2.12
CA THR A 307 1.76 -1.42 2.00
C THR A 307 1.40 0.02 2.37
N SER A 308 0.22 0.48 1.97
CA SER A 308 -0.31 1.79 2.43
C SER A 308 -1.82 1.81 2.47
N ALA A 309 -2.35 2.73 3.28
CA ALA A 309 -3.76 3.09 3.24
C ALA A 309 -4.14 3.68 1.87
N GLU A 310 -5.41 3.48 1.47
CA GLU A 310 -5.98 3.91 0.17
C GLU A 310 -6.69 5.27 0.24
N HIS A 311 -6.56 6.02 1.32
CA HIS A 311 -7.17 7.34 1.49
C HIS A 311 -6.12 8.46 1.53
N GLY A 312 -6.55 9.70 1.32
CA GLY A 312 -5.72 10.91 1.41
C GLY A 312 -5.53 11.43 2.83
N THR A 313 -4.99 12.63 2.93
CA THR A 313 -4.63 13.30 4.19
C THR A 313 -5.83 13.81 5.01
N GLY A 314 -7.02 13.98 4.39
CA GLY A 314 -8.26 14.36 5.09
C GLY A 314 -8.11 15.60 5.97
N PHE A 315 -7.55 16.67 5.44
CA PHE A 315 -7.28 17.91 6.18
C PHE A 315 -8.55 18.55 6.75
N ASP A 316 -9.68 18.40 6.06
CA ASP A 316 -11.01 18.87 6.48
C ASP A 316 -11.52 18.24 7.78
N ILE A 317 -11.05 17.04 8.10
CA ILE A 317 -11.43 16.30 9.32
C ILE A 317 -10.25 16.07 10.29
N ALA A 318 -9.08 16.64 10.02
CA ALA A 318 -7.91 16.49 10.86
C ALA A 318 -8.16 16.97 12.31
N GLY A 319 -7.71 16.20 13.29
CA GLY A 319 -7.89 16.50 14.72
C GLY A 319 -9.32 16.35 15.26
N LYS A 320 -10.30 15.92 14.43
CA LYS A 320 -11.69 15.71 14.86
C LYS A 320 -11.98 14.33 15.43
N GLY A 321 -11.05 13.37 15.28
CA GLY A 321 -11.19 12.03 15.83
C GLY A 321 -12.19 11.14 15.07
N VAL A 322 -12.59 11.52 13.85
CA VAL A 322 -13.63 10.85 13.06
C VAL A 322 -13.09 10.01 11.90
N ALA A 323 -11.78 10.04 11.65
CA ALA A 323 -11.17 9.29 10.56
C ALA A 323 -11.30 7.77 10.77
N ASP A 324 -11.67 7.06 9.71
CA ASP A 324 -11.79 5.59 9.70
C ASP A 324 -10.40 4.94 9.56
N PRO A 325 -9.93 4.15 10.54
CA PRO A 325 -8.63 3.50 10.47
C PRO A 325 -8.63 2.21 9.63
N SER A 326 -9.76 1.78 9.08
CA SER A 326 -9.92 0.44 8.50
C SER A 326 -8.89 0.15 7.42
N SER A 327 -8.63 1.09 6.52
CA SER A 327 -7.63 0.93 5.46
C SER A 327 -6.20 0.81 6.02
N MET A 328 -5.85 1.60 7.05
CA MET A 328 -4.53 1.50 7.69
C MET A 328 -4.37 0.19 8.48
N VAL A 329 -5.41 -0.26 9.18
CA VAL A 329 -5.44 -1.58 9.83
C VAL A 329 -5.22 -2.69 8.81
N ASP A 330 -5.94 -2.64 7.69
CA ASP A 330 -5.83 -3.64 6.63
C ASP A 330 -4.42 -3.60 5.99
N ALA A 331 -3.81 -2.41 5.82
CA ALA A 331 -2.46 -2.25 5.32
C ALA A 331 -1.42 -2.94 6.24
N VAL A 332 -1.46 -2.66 7.54
CA VAL A 332 -0.53 -3.28 8.51
C VAL A 332 -0.71 -4.80 8.57
N VAL A 333 -1.96 -5.29 8.61
CA VAL A 333 -2.24 -6.73 8.63
C VAL A 333 -1.76 -7.41 7.35
N LEU A 334 -1.92 -6.76 6.20
CA LEU A 334 -1.46 -7.29 4.91
C LEU A 334 0.07 -7.33 4.84
N ALA A 335 0.77 -6.28 5.31
CA ALA A 335 2.22 -6.27 5.41
C ALA A 335 2.75 -7.47 6.21
N ALA A 336 2.17 -7.70 7.39
CA ALA A 336 2.53 -8.82 8.26
C ALA A 336 2.30 -10.20 7.58
N ARG A 337 1.26 -10.32 6.76
CA ARG A 337 0.99 -11.56 6.02
C ARG A 337 1.97 -11.77 4.86
N LEU A 338 2.30 -10.72 4.13
CA LEU A 338 3.28 -10.77 3.04
C LEU A 338 4.67 -11.20 3.52
N VAL A 339 5.10 -10.69 4.69
CA VAL A 339 6.35 -11.12 5.33
C VAL A 339 6.33 -12.60 5.66
N ARG A 340 5.25 -13.09 6.30
CA ARG A 340 5.15 -14.50 6.69
C ARG A 340 5.11 -15.46 5.50
N GLY A 341 4.48 -15.03 4.40
CA GLY A 341 4.45 -15.82 3.17
C GLY A 341 5.82 -15.94 2.51
N ARG A 342 6.65 -14.91 2.58
CA ARG A 342 8.05 -14.96 2.11
C ARG A 342 8.94 -15.85 2.97
N GLY A 343 8.71 -15.87 4.30
CA GLY A 343 9.49 -16.71 5.23
C GLY A 343 9.18 -18.22 5.18
N GLY A 344 8.16 -18.63 4.42
CA GLY A 344 7.84 -20.06 4.23
C GLY A 344 8.71 -20.78 3.19
N GLU A 345 9.54 -20.06 2.44
CA GLU A 345 10.45 -20.64 1.43
C GLU A 345 11.82 -21.06 2.00
N ASP A 346 12.25 -20.48 3.13
CA ASP A 346 13.54 -20.80 3.76
C ASP A 346 13.50 -22.04 4.67
N GLY A 347 12.40 -22.75 4.72
CA GLY A 347 12.15 -23.90 5.62
C GLY A 347 11.71 -25.19 4.93
N ARG A 348 12.07 -25.42 3.64
CA ARG A 348 11.87 -26.73 2.98
C ARG A 348 13.17 -27.29 2.45
#